data_df4f232a727caa7f7053057a08908860
#
_entry.id   df4f232a727caa7f7053057a08908860
#
_cell.length_a   1.000
_cell.length_b   1.000
_cell.length_c   1.000
_cell.angle_alpha   90.00
_cell.angle_beta   90.00
_cell.angle_gamma   90.00
#
_symmetry.space_group_name_H-M   'P 1'
#
loop_
_entity.id
_entity.type
_entity.pdbx_description
1 polymer ?
#
loop_
_entity_poly.entity_id
_entity_poly.type
_entity_poly.pdbx_seq_one_letter_code
_entity_poly.pdbx_strand_id
1 'polypeptide(L)'
;LNVKKLLFVFLFFSFKIFSQDPVFTQFYNVPEYINPSFTGASGGTNISVLNRTQWFGLNYGLNSQFFSIDGFSEKMNSGLGLSIMNHQESTTRYNFTQMNFNYSYQVKLNRDWGFYPSISAGFGVKDYAFDNLLLEDQILIYQGIINVNSNDPFLTNDSVSFFDMSAGFLVFNDRLWFGANLKHLTNPNISFDNEGGKVKLKSFLSVHGGYKIPLKTRYKREKFNLYFNMNYMRQANFDRLDIGSLVKYNGISLGVFGAFAPTSLDSKSHKLTSLNFVTNMDYKRFTFGYSYDYNLSSLIDTKGIFEISVSYQFDSIFGDNSSIPCGCK
;
A
#
# COMPACT_ATOMS: atom_id res chain seq x y z
N LEU A 1 -10.16 1.44 47.74
CA LEU A 1 -9.31 0.78 46.72
C LEU A 1 -7.98 1.54 46.67
N ASN A 2 -6.88 0.87 47.04
CA ASN A 2 -5.57 1.51 47.20
C ASN A 2 -5.07 1.95 45.77
N VAL A 3 -4.85 3.24 45.59
CA VAL A 3 -4.37 3.87 44.33
C VAL A 3 -3.07 3.18 43.84
N LYS A 4 -2.21 2.68 44.76
CA LYS A 4 -1.01 1.90 44.42
C LYS A 4 -1.32 0.55 43.75
N LYS A 5 -2.44 -0.10 44.05
CA LYS A 5 -2.86 -1.34 43.35
C LYS A 5 -3.47 -1.06 41.98
N LEU A 6 -4.08 0.11 41.80
CA LEU A 6 -4.62 0.56 40.49
C LEU A 6 -3.48 0.91 39.52
N LEU A 7 -2.41 1.55 40.03
CA LEU A 7 -1.22 1.87 39.24
C LEU A 7 -0.48 0.60 38.78
N PHE A 8 -0.46 -0.48 39.62
CA PHE A 8 0.19 -1.75 39.29
C PHE A 8 -0.55 -2.55 38.22
N VAL A 9 -1.87 -2.38 38.10
CA VAL A 9 -2.69 -3.01 37.03
C VAL A 9 -2.52 -2.29 35.72
N PHE A 10 -2.24 -0.99 35.70
CA PHE A 10 -2.01 -0.23 34.48
C PHE A 10 -0.65 -0.53 33.81
N LEU A 11 0.33 -1.03 34.57
CA LEU A 11 1.68 -1.36 34.07
C LEU A 11 1.73 -2.68 33.27
N PHE A 12 0.66 -3.49 33.28
CA PHE A 12 0.59 -4.75 32.53
C PHE A 12 -0.11 -4.67 31.19
N PHE A 13 -0.61 -3.51 30.78
CA PHE A 13 -1.08 -3.29 29.41
C PHE A 13 0.09 -2.93 28.50
N SER A 14 0.95 -3.91 28.20
CA SER A 14 1.89 -3.81 27.09
C SER A 14 1.07 -3.80 25.79
N PHE A 15 0.82 -2.63 25.23
CA PHE A 15 0.28 -2.48 23.88
C PHE A 15 1.28 -3.09 22.92
N LYS A 16 0.94 -4.22 22.33
CA LYS A 16 1.72 -4.79 21.23
C LYS A 16 1.48 -3.88 20.02
N ILE A 17 2.41 -2.97 19.77
CA ILE A 17 2.43 -2.13 18.56
C ILE A 17 2.95 -3.01 17.44
N PHE A 18 2.11 -3.24 16.43
CA PHE A 18 2.51 -3.94 15.20
C PHE A 18 2.78 -2.91 14.12
N SER A 19 3.92 -3.02 13.45
CA SER A 19 4.19 -2.25 12.23
C SER A 19 3.22 -2.69 11.13
N GLN A 20 2.62 -1.72 10.45
CA GLN A 20 1.69 -1.94 9.34
C GLN A 20 2.28 -1.39 8.05
N ASP A 21 1.99 -2.08 6.94
CA ASP A 21 2.28 -1.57 5.62
C ASP A 21 1.41 -0.34 5.32
N PRO A 22 1.92 0.64 4.57
CA PRO A 22 1.10 1.73 4.08
C PRO A 22 0.00 1.21 3.15
N VAL A 23 -1.15 1.86 3.15
CA VAL A 23 -2.29 1.52 2.29
C VAL A 23 -2.58 2.69 1.38
N PHE A 24 -2.79 2.42 0.08
CA PHE A 24 -3.11 3.43 -0.92
C PHE A 24 -4.58 3.35 -1.33
N THR A 25 -5.23 4.51 -1.38
CA THR A 25 -6.62 4.65 -1.84
C THR A 25 -6.70 4.45 -3.35
N GLN A 26 -5.66 4.90 -4.09
CA GLN A 26 -5.55 4.70 -5.53
C GLN A 26 -4.95 3.34 -5.93
N PHE A 27 -5.30 2.27 -5.20
CA PHE A 27 -4.78 0.92 -5.46
C PHE A 27 -5.03 0.43 -6.90
N TYR A 28 -6.04 0.95 -7.58
CA TYR A 28 -6.36 0.64 -8.98
C TYR A 28 -5.42 1.36 -9.98
N ASN A 29 -4.72 2.43 -9.57
CA ASN A 29 -3.70 3.11 -10.39
C ASN A 29 -2.30 2.48 -10.22
N VAL A 30 -2.04 1.86 -9.07
CA VAL A 30 -0.78 1.16 -8.74
C VAL A 30 -1.06 -0.26 -8.24
N PRO A 31 -1.75 -1.10 -9.04
CA PRO A 31 -2.24 -2.40 -8.58
C PRO A 31 -1.12 -3.38 -8.25
N GLU A 32 0.10 -3.17 -8.80
CA GLU A 32 1.30 -3.94 -8.49
C GLU A 32 1.68 -3.85 -7.00
N TYR A 33 1.28 -2.76 -6.32
CA TYR A 33 1.48 -2.62 -4.87
C TYR A 33 0.70 -3.65 -4.07
N ILE A 34 -0.56 -3.90 -4.44
CA ILE A 34 -1.42 -4.85 -3.72
C ILE A 34 -1.19 -6.30 -4.16
N ASN A 35 -0.82 -6.51 -5.44
CA ASN A 35 -0.61 -7.85 -5.99
C ASN A 35 0.38 -7.84 -7.16
N PRO A 36 1.53 -8.54 -7.04
CA PRO A 36 2.51 -8.64 -8.12
C PRO A 36 1.97 -9.33 -9.39
N SER A 37 0.81 -10.00 -9.33
CA SER A 37 0.17 -10.61 -10.50
C SER A 37 -0.31 -9.58 -11.55
N PHE A 38 -0.40 -8.30 -11.20
CA PHE A 38 -0.70 -7.23 -12.16
C PHE A 38 0.52 -6.86 -13.03
N THR A 39 1.73 -7.30 -12.65
CA THR A 39 2.95 -7.06 -13.42
C THR A 39 2.82 -7.61 -14.83
N GLY A 40 2.93 -6.73 -15.82
CA GLY A 40 2.75 -7.07 -17.24
C GLY A 40 1.30 -7.28 -17.69
N ALA A 41 0.31 -7.20 -16.80
CA ALA A 41 -1.09 -7.45 -17.14
C ALA A 41 -1.70 -6.41 -18.11
N SER A 42 -1.10 -5.24 -18.25
CA SER A 42 -1.51 -4.20 -19.21
C SER A 42 -1.01 -4.47 -20.64
N GLY A 43 -0.11 -5.44 -20.83
CA GLY A 43 0.49 -5.82 -22.12
C GLY A 43 1.58 -4.88 -22.63
N GLY A 44 1.63 -3.63 -22.17
CA GLY A 44 2.69 -2.68 -22.47
C GLY A 44 3.75 -2.60 -21.37
N THR A 45 4.68 -1.66 -21.51
CA THR A 45 5.58 -1.28 -20.42
C THR A 45 4.99 -0.08 -19.70
N ASN A 46 4.83 -0.17 -18.38
CA ASN A 46 4.29 0.90 -17.55
C ASN A 46 5.34 1.39 -16.57
N ILE A 47 5.31 2.70 -16.32
CA ILE A 47 5.97 3.32 -15.18
C ILE A 47 4.88 4.02 -14.37
N SER A 48 4.85 3.79 -13.07
CA SER A 48 3.88 4.41 -12.16
C SER A 48 4.58 4.98 -10.94
N VAL A 49 4.14 6.15 -10.53
CA VAL A 49 4.58 6.83 -9.30
C VAL A 49 3.34 7.24 -8.53
N LEU A 50 3.33 7.03 -7.22
CA LEU A 50 2.30 7.50 -6.31
C LEU A 50 2.94 8.06 -5.06
N ASN A 51 2.43 9.21 -4.63
CA ASN A 51 2.77 9.83 -3.34
C ASN A 51 1.51 9.99 -2.49
N ARG A 52 1.56 9.54 -1.25
CA ARG A 52 0.51 9.67 -0.24
C ARG A 52 1.01 10.47 0.94
N THR A 53 0.30 11.53 1.28
CA THR A 53 0.57 12.38 2.45
C THR A 53 -0.58 12.26 3.44
N GLN A 54 -0.28 11.87 4.68
CA GLN A 54 -1.25 11.70 5.75
C GLN A 54 -0.96 12.68 6.89
N TRP A 55 -2.04 13.13 7.56
CA TRP A 55 -1.97 13.93 8.78
C TRP A 55 -1.30 15.28 8.61
N PHE A 56 -1.53 15.90 7.46
CA PHE A 56 -0.98 17.22 7.12
C PHE A 56 -1.33 18.31 8.15
N GLY A 57 -2.40 18.13 8.92
CA GLY A 57 -2.84 19.06 9.97
C GLY A 57 -2.10 18.90 11.29
N LEU A 58 -1.25 17.87 11.45
CA LEU A 58 -0.48 17.60 12.66
C LEU A 58 1.00 17.92 12.43
N ASN A 59 1.74 18.09 13.53
CA ASN A 59 3.20 18.29 13.47
C ASN A 59 3.97 17.03 13.05
N TYR A 60 3.31 15.87 13.00
CA TYR A 60 3.86 14.60 12.51
C TYR A 60 3.15 14.20 11.23
N GLY A 61 3.88 14.25 10.14
CA GLY A 61 3.39 13.81 8.83
C GLY A 61 3.87 12.39 8.51
N LEU A 62 2.97 11.58 7.94
CA LEU A 62 3.35 10.33 7.29
C LEU A 62 3.35 10.54 5.78
N ASN A 63 4.44 10.18 5.13
CA ASN A 63 4.57 10.22 3.68
C ASN A 63 4.90 8.82 3.17
N SER A 64 4.16 8.35 2.18
CA SER A 64 4.37 7.05 1.54
C SER A 64 4.49 7.25 0.04
N GLN A 65 5.57 6.74 -0.53
CA GLN A 65 5.89 6.84 -1.94
C GLN A 65 5.96 5.44 -2.54
N PHE A 66 5.40 5.27 -3.70
CA PHE A 66 5.48 4.04 -4.47
C PHE A 66 5.92 4.34 -5.90
N PHE A 67 6.86 3.57 -6.38
CA PHE A 67 7.34 3.58 -7.75
C PHE A 67 7.27 2.16 -8.30
N SER A 68 6.82 1.99 -9.53
CA SER A 68 6.92 0.73 -10.25
C SER A 68 7.27 0.94 -11.71
N ILE A 69 7.97 -0.04 -12.25
CA ILE A 69 8.16 -0.25 -13.68
C ILE A 69 7.89 -1.71 -13.97
N ASP A 70 7.02 -1.97 -14.95
CA ASP A 70 6.67 -3.33 -15.33
C ASP A 70 6.45 -3.45 -16.84
N GLY A 71 6.57 -4.67 -17.34
CA GLY A 71 6.30 -4.97 -18.73
C GLY A 71 6.06 -6.46 -18.96
N PHE A 72 5.45 -6.78 -20.09
CA PHE A 72 5.19 -8.16 -20.51
C PHE A 72 6.18 -8.61 -21.58
N SER A 73 6.77 -9.79 -21.38
CA SER A 73 7.64 -10.45 -22.35
C SER A 73 6.92 -11.62 -23.01
N GLU A 74 6.64 -11.54 -24.29
CA GLU A 74 6.01 -12.61 -25.06
C GLU A 74 6.86 -13.86 -25.13
N LYS A 75 8.19 -13.71 -25.28
CA LYS A 75 9.12 -14.84 -25.34
C LYS A 75 9.08 -15.72 -24.11
N MET A 76 8.91 -15.10 -22.95
CA MET A 76 8.82 -15.79 -21.66
C MET A 76 7.37 -16.04 -21.21
N ASN A 77 6.40 -15.51 -21.96
CA ASN A 77 4.99 -15.51 -21.56
C ASN A 77 4.77 -15.00 -20.13
N SER A 78 5.50 -13.95 -19.76
CA SER A 78 5.65 -13.52 -18.38
C SER A 78 5.72 -12.00 -18.25
N GLY A 79 5.15 -11.48 -17.18
CA GLY A 79 5.36 -10.12 -16.72
C GLY A 79 6.61 -10.05 -15.82
N LEU A 80 7.40 -9.02 -16.03
CA LEU A 80 8.58 -8.67 -15.23
C LEU A 80 8.43 -7.25 -14.73
N GLY A 81 8.74 -7.00 -13.47
CA GLY A 81 8.66 -5.67 -12.90
C GLY A 81 9.57 -5.47 -11.71
N LEU A 82 9.85 -4.20 -11.46
CA LEU A 82 10.53 -3.70 -10.28
C LEU A 82 9.62 -2.70 -9.58
N SER A 83 9.51 -2.79 -8.27
CA SER A 83 8.79 -1.80 -7.47
C SER A 83 9.59 -1.37 -6.25
N ILE A 84 9.44 -0.10 -5.87
CA ILE A 84 10.08 0.48 -4.69
C ILE A 84 8.97 1.17 -3.90
N MET A 85 8.90 0.86 -2.62
CA MET A 85 8.03 1.53 -1.66
C MET A 85 8.89 2.18 -0.60
N ASN A 86 8.61 3.45 -0.30
CA ASN A 86 9.22 4.18 0.80
C ASN A 86 8.10 4.73 1.69
N HIS A 87 8.27 4.60 3.00
CA HIS A 87 7.34 5.12 4.00
C HIS A 87 8.14 5.83 5.10
N GLN A 88 7.83 7.11 5.30
CA GLN A 88 8.56 7.98 6.21
C GLN A 88 7.62 8.63 7.22
N GLU A 89 8.10 8.76 8.45
CA GLU A 89 7.50 9.57 9.50
C GLU A 89 8.43 10.73 9.84
N SER A 90 7.91 11.94 9.90
CA SER A 90 8.74 13.16 9.94
C SER A 90 9.37 13.44 11.31
N THR A 91 8.75 13.02 12.41
CA THR A 91 9.16 13.36 13.78
C THR A 91 10.32 12.51 14.26
N THR A 92 10.15 11.19 14.20
CA THR A 92 11.18 10.22 14.60
C THR A 92 12.18 9.94 13.48
N ARG A 93 11.94 10.51 12.28
CA ARG A 93 12.64 10.17 11.04
C ARG A 93 12.64 8.67 10.76
N TYR A 94 11.58 7.99 11.21
CA TYR A 94 11.36 6.61 10.80
C TYR A 94 11.29 6.54 9.29
N ASN A 95 12.05 5.62 8.72
CA ASN A 95 12.06 5.36 7.30
C ASN A 95 12.02 3.85 7.05
N PHE A 96 11.14 3.43 6.16
CA PHE A 96 10.99 2.06 5.72
C PHE A 96 11.01 2.03 4.20
N THR A 97 12.06 1.45 3.62
CA THR A 97 12.21 1.31 2.18
C THR A 97 12.24 -0.16 1.81
N GLN A 98 11.42 -0.57 0.85
CA GLN A 98 11.42 -1.93 0.32
C GLN A 98 11.44 -1.90 -1.20
N MET A 99 12.39 -2.64 -1.79
CA MET A 99 12.49 -2.89 -3.22
C MET A 99 12.08 -4.33 -3.51
N ASN A 100 11.23 -4.53 -4.52
CA ASN A 100 10.74 -5.85 -4.91
C ASN A 100 10.94 -6.08 -6.39
N PHE A 101 11.42 -7.25 -6.74
CA PHE A 101 11.39 -7.81 -8.08
C PHE A 101 10.15 -8.69 -8.23
N ASN A 102 9.30 -8.37 -9.19
CA ASN A 102 8.00 -9.01 -9.42
C ASN A 102 8.06 -9.86 -10.69
N TYR A 103 7.56 -11.07 -10.59
CA TYR A 103 7.41 -12.01 -11.69
C TYR A 103 5.99 -12.54 -11.72
N SER A 104 5.33 -12.47 -12.88
CA SER A 104 4.03 -13.08 -13.13
C SER A 104 4.08 -13.95 -14.38
N TYR A 105 3.42 -15.09 -14.37
CA TYR A 105 3.35 -15.99 -15.52
C TYR A 105 1.95 -15.99 -16.12
N GLN A 106 1.82 -15.81 -17.43
CA GLN A 106 0.53 -15.82 -18.11
C GLN A 106 0.08 -17.23 -18.43
N VAL A 107 -1.03 -17.67 -17.86
CA VAL A 107 -1.77 -18.88 -18.24
C VAL A 107 -3.05 -18.47 -18.96
N LYS A 108 -3.20 -18.83 -20.22
CA LYS A 108 -4.46 -18.64 -20.97
C LYS A 108 -5.40 -19.79 -20.62
N LEU A 109 -6.45 -19.53 -19.83
CA LEU A 109 -7.45 -20.56 -19.48
C LEU A 109 -8.35 -20.86 -20.67
N ASN A 110 -8.73 -19.82 -21.42
CA ASN A 110 -9.47 -19.91 -22.67
C ASN A 110 -9.25 -18.63 -23.49
N ARG A 111 -10.11 -18.35 -24.51
CA ARG A 111 -9.98 -17.17 -25.38
C ARG A 111 -10.15 -15.84 -24.62
N ASP A 112 -10.94 -15.82 -23.57
CA ASP A 112 -11.36 -14.61 -22.86
C ASP A 112 -10.75 -14.48 -21.47
N TRP A 113 -10.31 -15.59 -20.86
CA TRP A 113 -9.84 -15.62 -19.49
C TRP A 113 -8.35 -15.87 -19.37
N GLY A 114 -7.68 -14.99 -18.61
CA GLY A 114 -6.30 -15.12 -18.17
C GLY A 114 -6.19 -15.45 -16.69
N PHE A 115 -5.16 -16.22 -16.34
CA PHE A 115 -4.75 -16.52 -14.97
C PHE A 115 -3.26 -16.19 -14.82
N TYR A 116 -2.94 -15.28 -13.90
CA TYR A 116 -1.57 -14.82 -13.66
C TYR A 116 -1.15 -15.17 -12.23
N PRO A 117 -0.57 -16.36 -11.98
CA PRO A 117 0.18 -16.62 -10.75
C PRO A 117 1.44 -15.76 -10.72
N SER A 118 1.85 -15.33 -9.53
CA SER A 118 3.00 -14.46 -9.35
C SER A 118 3.76 -14.76 -8.07
N ILE A 119 5.02 -14.39 -8.13
CA ILE A 119 5.92 -14.33 -6.98
C ILE A 119 6.63 -12.98 -6.99
N SER A 120 7.00 -12.52 -5.80
CA SER A 120 7.84 -11.35 -5.63
C SER A 120 8.93 -11.64 -4.61
N ALA A 121 10.14 -11.19 -4.89
CA ALA A 121 11.28 -11.26 -3.99
C ALA A 121 11.74 -9.83 -3.70
N GLY A 122 11.91 -9.50 -2.43
CA GLY A 122 12.21 -8.14 -2.00
C GLY A 122 13.30 -8.05 -0.94
N PHE A 123 13.92 -6.89 -0.91
CA PHE A 123 14.86 -6.47 0.11
C PHE A 123 14.35 -5.20 0.75
N GLY A 124 14.23 -5.21 2.08
CA GLY A 124 13.75 -4.07 2.86
C GLY A 124 14.82 -3.56 3.83
N VAL A 125 14.81 -2.25 4.03
CA VAL A 125 15.60 -1.56 5.05
C VAL A 125 14.65 -0.70 5.87
N LYS A 126 14.82 -0.76 7.17
CA LYS A 126 14.08 0.01 8.15
C LYS A 126 15.08 0.73 9.02
N ASP A 127 14.94 2.03 9.15
CA ASP A 127 15.85 2.85 9.92
C ASP A 127 15.12 3.91 10.75
N TYR A 128 15.79 4.37 11.81
CA TYR A 128 15.41 5.49 12.66
C TYR A 128 16.60 6.40 12.86
N ALA A 129 16.37 7.71 12.89
CA ALA A 129 17.37 8.65 13.36
C ALA A 129 17.21 8.87 14.87
N PHE A 130 17.73 7.96 15.67
CA PHE A 130 17.69 8.05 17.14
C PHE A 130 18.38 9.30 17.69
N ASP A 131 19.36 9.85 16.97
CA ASP A 131 20.07 11.08 17.35
C ASP A 131 19.16 12.30 17.55
N ASN A 132 17.94 12.25 17.02
CA ASN A 132 16.93 13.30 17.19
C ASN A 132 15.96 13.04 18.35
N LEU A 133 16.05 11.90 19.00
CA LEU A 133 15.24 11.57 20.17
C LEU A 133 16.03 11.93 21.43
N LEU A 134 15.35 12.59 22.35
CA LEU A 134 15.90 12.84 23.69
C LEU A 134 15.42 11.74 24.62
N LEU A 135 16.34 10.91 25.08
CA LEU A 135 16.05 9.79 25.96
C LEU A 135 16.21 10.19 27.42
N GLU A 136 15.59 9.42 28.31
CA GLU A 136 15.55 9.70 29.76
C GLU A 136 16.97 9.75 30.38
N ASP A 137 17.87 8.89 29.94
CA ASP A 137 19.27 8.85 30.42
C ASP A 137 20.09 10.07 30.01
N GLN A 138 19.65 10.82 29.00
CA GLN A 138 20.27 12.07 28.54
C GLN A 138 19.83 13.28 29.38
N ILE A 139 18.72 13.17 30.14
CA ILE A 139 18.12 14.29 30.88
C ILE A 139 18.56 14.23 32.34
N LEU A 140 19.52 15.07 32.73
CA LEU A 140 19.93 15.24 34.11
C LEU A 140 19.10 16.36 34.77
N ILE A 141 17.89 16.01 35.25
CA ILE A 141 16.89 16.95 35.79
C ILE A 141 17.49 17.83 36.91
N TYR A 142 18.32 17.27 37.79
CA TYR A 142 18.92 17.99 38.93
C TYR A 142 20.01 18.98 38.51
N GLN A 143 20.60 18.80 37.35
CA GLN A 143 21.70 19.62 36.83
C GLN A 143 21.28 20.57 35.71
N GLY A 144 20.07 20.39 35.18
CA GLY A 144 19.59 21.15 34.01
C GLY A 144 20.41 20.92 32.76
N ILE A 145 21.08 19.76 32.67
CA ILE A 145 21.99 19.41 31.57
C ILE A 145 21.35 18.33 30.72
N ILE A 146 21.51 18.44 29.41
CA ILE A 146 21.18 17.41 28.43
C ILE A 146 22.50 16.84 27.90
N ASN A 147 22.74 15.55 28.15
CA ASN A 147 23.89 14.85 27.56
C ASN A 147 23.62 14.59 26.08
N VAL A 148 24.61 14.83 25.23
CA VAL A 148 24.51 14.61 23.79
C VAL A 148 24.46 13.10 23.47
N ASN A 149 25.14 12.27 24.27
CA ASN A 149 25.23 10.83 24.05
C ASN A 149 24.32 10.08 25.03
N SER A 150 23.53 9.15 24.53
CA SER A 150 22.81 8.17 25.33
C SER A 150 23.63 6.88 25.50
N ASN A 151 23.48 6.23 26.64
CA ASN A 151 24.04 4.90 26.91
C ASN A 151 22.99 3.79 26.72
N ASP A 152 21.82 4.10 26.15
CA ASP A 152 20.78 3.11 25.92
C ASP A 152 21.24 2.08 24.88
N PRO A 153 21.30 0.77 25.24
CA PRO A 153 21.74 -0.28 24.34
C PRO A 153 20.87 -0.43 23.08
N PHE A 154 19.63 0.06 23.09
CA PHE A 154 18.75 0.05 21.91
C PHE A 154 19.21 1.01 20.80
N LEU A 155 20.06 1.97 21.12
CA LEU A 155 20.61 2.92 20.12
C LEU A 155 21.82 2.39 19.34
N THR A 156 22.28 1.17 19.63
CA THR A 156 23.46 0.59 18.95
C THR A 156 23.18 0.22 17.49
N ASN A 157 21.91 0.03 17.12
CA ASN A 157 21.52 -0.24 15.75
C ASN A 157 20.35 0.64 15.35
N ASP A 158 20.62 1.58 14.49
CA ASP A 158 19.65 2.50 13.89
C ASP A 158 19.00 1.94 12.60
N SER A 159 19.50 0.82 12.09
CA SER A 159 19.06 0.23 10.83
C SER A 159 18.95 -1.29 10.91
N VAL A 160 17.89 -1.82 10.29
CA VAL A 160 17.64 -3.26 10.10
C VAL A 160 17.31 -3.54 8.65
N SER A 161 18.00 -4.49 8.05
CA SER A 161 17.71 -4.99 6.71
C SER A 161 17.13 -6.40 6.75
N PHE A 162 16.27 -6.72 5.78
CA PHE A 162 15.62 -8.02 5.71
C PHE A 162 15.28 -8.41 4.28
N PHE A 163 15.19 -9.71 4.05
CA PHE A 163 14.67 -10.29 2.82
C PHE A 163 13.22 -10.71 3.00
N ASP A 164 12.41 -10.48 1.97
CA ASP A 164 10.99 -10.78 1.99
C ASP A 164 10.52 -11.43 0.69
N MET A 165 9.43 -12.17 0.77
CA MET A 165 8.79 -12.80 -0.38
C MET A 165 7.27 -12.61 -0.33
N SER A 166 6.67 -12.58 -1.52
CA SER A 166 5.23 -12.52 -1.68
C SER A 166 4.79 -13.50 -2.76
N ALA A 167 3.56 -13.99 -2.67
CA ALA A 167 2.96 -14.81 -3.72
C ALA A 167 1.49 -14.43 -3.89
N GLY A 168 1.05 -14.42 -5.14
CA GLY A 168 -0.31 -14.03 -5.47
C GLY A 168 -0.82 -14.66 -6.75
N PHE A 169 -2.07 -14.40 -7.04
CA PHE A 169 -2.68 -14.72 -8.32
C PHE A 169 -3.69 -13.67 -8.74
N LEU A 170 -3.95 -13.59 -10.05
CA LEU A 170 -4.98 -12.77 -10.68
C LEU A 170 -5.69 -13.60 -11.74
N VAL A 171 -7.00 -13.62 -11.68
CA VAL A 171 -7.89 -14.18 -12.73
C VAL A 171 -8.67 -13.03 -13.33
N PHE A 172 -8.70 -12.93 -14.64
CA PHE A 172 -9.38 -11.80 -15.28
C PHE A 172 -9.84 -12.07 -16.69
N ASN A 173 -10.76 -11.23 -17.15
CA ASN A 173 -11.12 -11.04 -18.54
C ASN A 173 -11.21 -9.53 -18.85
N ASP A 174 -11.81 -9.16 -19.98
CA ASP A 174 -11.99 -7.76 -20.40
C ASP A 174 -12.93 -6.93 -19.49
N ARG A 175 -13.67 -7.58 -18.56
CA ARG A 175 -14.64 -6.92 -17.68
C ARG A 175 -14.51 -7.23 -16.21
N LEU A 176 -14.15 -8.44 -15.87
CA LEU A 176 -14.08 -8.93 -14.49
C LEU A 176 -12.64 -9.29 -14.15
N TRP A 177 -12.21 -8.92 -12.97
CA TRP A 177 -10.95 -9.40 -12.39
C TRP A 177 -11.13 -9.72 -10.91
N PHE A 178 -10.39 -10.70 -10.46
CA PHE A 178 -10.31 -11.11 -9.08
C PHE A 178 -8.91 -11.62 -8.78
N GLY A 179 -8.34 -11.22 -7.65
CA GLY A 179 -7.03 -11.68 -7.24
C GLY A 179 -6.86 -11.68 -5.73
N ALA A 180 -5.84 -12.40 -5.31
CA ALA A 180 -5.36 -12.39 -3.94
C ALA A 180 -3.84 -12.42 -3.91
N ASN A 181 -3.26 -11.83 -2.87
CA ASN A 181 -1.83 -11.82 -2.64
C ASN A 181 -1.54 -11.91 -1.14
N LEU A 182 -0.47 -12.62 -0.80
CA LEU A 182 0.07 -12.70 0.55
C LEU A 182 1.50 -12.21 0.54
N LYS A 183 1.75 -11.04 1.16
CA LYS A 183 3.09 -10.49 1.38
C LYS A 183 3.67 -10.99 2.70
N HIS A 184 4.98 -10.80 2.86
CA HIS A 184 5.74 -11.13 4.06
C HIS A 184 5.65 -12.62 4.43
N LEU A 185 5.78 -13.49 3.41
CA LEU A 185 5.76 -14.93 3.58
C LEU A 185 6.91 -15.42 4.46
N THR A 186 8.06 -14.73 4.43
CA THR A 186 9.24 -15.04 5.24
C THR A 186 9.08 -14.62 6.69
N ASN A 187 8.08 -13.76 7.01
CA ASN A 187 7.90 -13.16 8.33
C ASN A 187 9.22 -12.65 8.92
N PRO A 188 9.94 -11.75 8.21
CA PRO A 188 11.28 -11.36 8.60
C PRO A 188 11.32 -10.69 9.97
N ASN A 189 12.44 -10.86 10.68
CA ASN A 189 12.68 -10.11 11.90
C ASN A 189 13.05 -8.67 11.56
N ILE A 190 12.30 -7.72 12.09
CA ILE A 190 12.47 -6.28 11.90
C ILE A 190 12.77 -5.55 13.21
N SER A 191 13.29 -6.29 14.21
CA SER A 191 13.73 -5.72 15.49
C SER A 191 15.06 -4.99 15.33
N PHE A 192 15.19 -3.84 15.97
CA PHE A 192 16.48 -3.14 16.11
C PHE A 192 17.35 -3.73 17.21
N ASP A 193 16.78 -4.60 18.07
CA ASP A 193 17.49 -5.28 19.14
C ASP A 193 18.16 -6.54 18.61
N ASN A 194 19.49 -6.61 18.75
CA ASN A 194 20.30 -7.77 18.38
C ASN A 194 20.37 -8.82 19.50
N GLU A 195 20.03 -8.48 20.76
CA GLU A 195 20.28 -9.34 21.91
C GLU A 195 19.10 -10.26 22.28
N GLY A 196 17.93 -10.13 21.67
CA GLY A 196 16.82 -11.03 21.99
C GLY A 196 15.44 -10.63 21.51
N GLY A 197 15.24 -9.41 21.07
CA GLY A 197 13.97 -8.94 20.55
C GLY A 197 13.66 -9.56 19.18
N LYS A 198 12.54 -10.30 19.08
CA LYS A 198 12.05 -10.83 17.80
C LYS A 198 10.74 -10.15 17.43
N VAL A 199 10.82 -9.03 16.75
CA VAL A 199 9.65 -8.36 16.15
C VAL A 199 9.52 -8.84 14.72
N LYS A 200 8.58 -9.74 14.46
CA LYS A 200 8.33 -10.25 13.11
C LYS A 200 7.35 -9.38 12.36
N LEU A 201 7.71 -9.01 11.14
CA LEU A 201 6.79 -8.41 10.19
C LEU A 201 5.70 -9.43 9.86
N LYS A 202 4.45 -9.06 10.16
CA LYS A 202 3.31 -9.97 9.99
C LYS A 202 2.89 -10.04 8.53
N SER A 203 2.43 -11.23 8.12
CA SER A 203 1.90 -11.42 6.77
C SER A 203 0.77 -10.43 6.47
N PHE A 204 0.79 -9.87 5.27
CA PHE A 204 -0.22 -8.95 4.74
C PHE A 204 -0.99 -9.67 3.64
N LEU A 205 -2.28 -9.90 3.89
CA LEU A 205 -3.21 -10.47 2.93
C LEU A 205 -3.93 -9.34 2.20
N SER A 206 -4.00 -9.39 0.87
CA SER A 206 -4.92 -8.61 0.06
C SER A 206 -5.82 -9.52 -0.77
N VAL A 207 -7.12 -9.20 -0.82
CA VAL A 207 -8.11 -9.84 -1.71
C VAL A 207 -8.85 -8.72 -2.43
N HIS A 208 -8.77 -8.71 -3.74
CA HIS A 208 -9.26 -7.59 -4.53
C HIS A 208 -9.97 -8.07 -5.79
N GLY A 209 -10.83 -7.23 -6.30
CA GLY A 209 -11.55 -7.49 -7.53
C GLY A 209 -12.29 -6.27 -8.03
N GLY A 210 -12.80 -6.40 -9.24
CA GLY A 210 -13.60 -5.35 -9.81
C GLY A 210 -14.34 -5.80 -11.05
N TYR A 211 -15.30 -4.98 -11.45
CA TYR A 211 -16.15 -5.22 -12.59
C TYR A 211 -16.35 -3.96 -13.41
N LYS A 212 -16.13 -4.07 -14.72
CA LYS A 212 -16.28 -3.00 -15.70
C LYS A 212 -17.58 -3.18 -16.46
N ILE A 213 -18.45 -2.18 -16.43
CA ILE A 213 -19.68 -2.11 -17.18
C ILE A 213 -19.52 -1.09 -18.31
N PRO A 214 -19.35 -1.52 -19.57
CA PRO A 214 -19.38 -0.60 -20.70
C PRO A 214 -20.80 -0.10 -20.92
N LEU A 215 -21.03 1.20 -20.76
CA LEU A 215 -22.32 1.83 -20.98
C LEU A 215 -22.40 2.28 -22.44
N LYS A 216 -23.46 1.84 -23.14
CA LYS A 216 -23.69 2.21 -24.55
C LYS A 216 -24.27 3.62 -24.59
N THR A 217 -23.55 4.58 -25.17
CA THR A 217 -24.09 5.88 -25.52
C THR A 217 -24.66 5.87 -26.95
N ARG A 218 -25.66 6.70 -27.20
CA ARG A 218 -26.28 6.86 -28.53
C ARG A 218 -25.27 7.31 -29.62
N TYR A 219 -24.19 7.97 -29.20
CA TYR A 219 -23.09 8.40 -30.06
C TYR A 219 -21.94 7.39 -29.97
N LYS A 220 -21.71 6.63 -31.01
CA LYS A 220 -20.73 5.52 -31.12
C LYS A 220 -19.25 5.89 -30.84
N ARG A 221 -18.91 7.14 -30.61
CA ARG A 221 -17.53 7.64 -30.40
C ARG A 221 -17.15 7.81 -28.94
N GLU A 222 -18.11 7.81 -28.02
CA GLU A 222 -17.84 8.12 -26.62
C GLU A 222 -17.80 6.84 -25.79
N LYS A 223 -16.65 6.60 -25.15
CA LYS A 223 -16.46 5.47 -24.26
C LYS A 223 -16.89 5.87 -22.85
N PHE A 224 -18.05 5.43 -22.43
CA PHE A 224 -18.54 5.60 -21.06
C PHE A 224 -18.47 4.24 -20.35
N ASN A 225 -17.68 4.16 -19.28
CA ASN A 225 -17.53 2.94 -18.52
C ASN A 225 -17.76 3.22 -17.04
N LEU A 226 -18.45 2.29 -16.37
CA LEU A 226 -18.60 2.27 -14.91
C LEU A 226 -17.75 1.12 -14.37
N TYR A 227 -16.92 1.40 -13.38
CA TYR A 227 -16.09 0.43 -12.70
C TYR A 227 -16.55 0.28 -11.24
N PHE A 228 -16.72 -0.93 -10.79
CA PHE A 228 -16.84 -1.28 -9.38
C PHE A 228 -15.54 -1.93 -8.94
N ASN A 229 -14.97 -1.46 -7.82
CA ASN A 229 -13.73 -1.98 -7.27
C ASN A 229 -13.91 -2.28 -5.79
N MET A 230 -13.27 -3.37 -5.37
CA MET A 230 -13.20 -3.80 -3.98
C MET A 230 -11.77 -4.24 -3.67
N ASN A 231 -11.29 -3.88 -2.49
CA ASN A 231 -10.00 -4.36 -1.99
C ASN A 231 -10.11 -4.59 -0.47
N TYR A 232 -9.99 -5.83 -0.04
CA TYR A 232 -9.88 -6.22 1.36
C TYR A 232 -8.42 -6.48 1.72
N MET A 233 -7.96 -5.87 2.79
CA MET A 233 -6.59 -6.00 3.30
C MET A 233 -6.61 -6.38 4.76
N ARG A 234 -5.67 -7.25 5.17
CA ARG A 234 -5.49 -7.62 6.57
C ARG A 234 -4.02 -7.84 6.90
N GLN A 235 -3.57 -7.20 7.99
CA GLN A 235 -2.25 -7.42 8.55
C GLN A 235 -2.36 -7.48 10.08
N ALA A 236 -1.94 -8.59 10.67
CA ALA A 236 -2.10 -8.87 12.11
C ALA A 236 -3.57 -8.72 12.56
N ASN A 237 -3.85 -7.77 13.46
CA ASN A 237 -5.18 -7.50 14.01
C ASN A 237 -5.93 -6.37 13.28
N PHE A 238 -5.32 -5.80 12.22
CA PHE A 238 -5.91 -4.70 11.48
C PHE A 238 -6.41 -5.20 10.14
N ASP A 239 -7.61 -4.77 9.79
CA ASP A 239 -8.18 -5.00 8.48
C ASP A 239 -8.82 -3.73 7.93
N ARG A 240 -8.86 -3.67 6.61
CA ARG A 240 -9.49 -2.59 5.87
C ARG A 240 -10.17 -3.16 4.63
N LEU A 241 -11.36 -2.67 4.38
CA LEU A 241 -12.13 -2.98 3.19
C LEU A 241 -12.47 -1.68 2.47
N ASP A 242 -11.91 -1.48 1.27
CA ASP A 242 -12.26 -0.40 0.37
C ASP A 242 -13.25 -0.90 -0.67
N ILE A 243 -14.39 -0.23 -0.78
CA ILE A 243 -15.41 -0.52 -1.82
C ILE A 243 -15.82 0.79 -2.46
N GLY A 244 -15.85 0.82 -3.78
CA GLY A 244 -16.27 2.02 -4.49
C GLY A 244 -16.52 1.83 -5.96
N SER A 245 -16.86 2.93 -6.60
CA SER A 245 -17.14 2.98 -8.02
C SER A 245 -16.47 4.18 -8.68
N LEU A 246 -16.08 3.99 -9.94
CA LEU A 246 -15.53 5.01 -10.81
C LEU A 246 -16.35 5.08 -12.10
N VAL A 247 -16.69 6.30 -12.51
CA VAL A 247 -17.24 6.58 -13.82
C VAL A 247 -16.14 7.16 -14.69
N LYS A 248 -15.86 6.53 -15.82
CA LYS A 248 -14.85 7.00 -16.80
C LYS A 248 -15.55 7.46 -18.08
N TYR A 249 -15.32 8.71 -18.44
CA TYR A 249 -15.86 9.33 -19.62
C TYR A 249 -14.79 10.15 -20.33
N ASN A 250 -14.53 9.85 -21.59
CA ASN A 250 -13.61 10.58 -22.47
C ASN A 250 -12.24 10.92 -21.82
N GLY A 251 -11.64 9.95 -21.11
CA GLY A 251 -10.34 10.10 -20.45
C GLY A 251 -10.40 10.73 -19.05
N ILE A 252 -11.56 11.19 -18.59
CA ILE A 252 -11.74 11.66 -17.21
C ILE A 252 -12.48 10.59 -16.43
N SER A 253 -12.00 10.30 -15.22
CA SER A 253 -12.67 9.40 -14.28
C SER A 253 -12.96 10.14 -12.98
N LEU A 254 -14.15 9.93 -12.45
CA LEU A 254 -14.57 10.41 -11.13
C LEU A 254 -15.12 9.24 -10.33
N GLY A 255 -14.81 9.16 -9.07
CA GLY A 255 -15.27 8.07 -8.23
C GLY A 255 -15.31 8.38 -6.76
N VAL A 256 -16.01 7.50 -6.04
CA VAL A 256 -16.12 7.54 -4.58
C VAL A 256 -15.92 6.13 -4.04
N PHE A 257 -15.10 6.04 -2.99
CA PHE A 257 -14.87 4.82 -2.23
C PHE A 257 -15.21 5.04 -0.76
N GLY A 258 -15.74 4.00 -0.12
CA GLY A 258 -15.85 3.91 1.33
C GLY A 258 -14.75 3.00 1.85
N ALA A 259 -14.03 3.45 2.87
CA ALA A 259 -13.08 2.62 3.61
C ALA A 259 -13.74 2.16 4.92
N PHE A 260 -13.70 0.86 5.15
CA PHE A 260 -14.34 0.20 6.31
C PHE A 260 -13.28 -0.56 7.12
N ALA A 261 -13.48 -0.65 8.43
CA ALA A 261 -12.74 -1.54 9.34
C ALA A 261 -13.68 -2.66 9.83
N PRO A 262 -13.78 -3.82 9.13
CA PRO A 262 -14.76 -4.86 9.42
C PRO A 262 -14.62 -5.49 10.81
N THR A 263 -13.39 -5.68 11.31
CA THR A 263 -13.12 -6.34 12.61
C THR A 263 -12.80 -5.37 13.74
N SER A 264 -13.23 -4.11 13.64
CA SER A 264 -13.08 -3.14 14.72
C SER A 264 -13.62 -3.71 16.05
N LEU A 265 -12.71 -3.91 17.02
CA LEU A 265 -13.00 -4.48 18.34
C LEU A 265 -13.69 -3.50 19.28
N ASP A 266 -13.72 -2.22 18.94
CA ASP A 266 -14.34 -1.18 19.78
C ASP A 266 -15.76 -0.86 19.27
N SER A 267 -16.74 -1.06 20.14
CA SER A 267 -18.16 -0.76 19.86
C SER A 267 -18.42 0.73 19.57
N LYS A 268 -17.46 1.61 19.87
CA LYS A 268 -17.52 3.06 19.59
C LYS A 268 -16.80 3.45 18.31
N SER A 269 -16.04 2.55 17.65
CA SER A 269 -15.38 2.86 16.39
C SER A 269 -16.37 2.78 15.24
N HIS A 270 -16.35 3.77 14.36
CA HIS A 270 -17.18 3.75 13.17
C HIS A 270 -16.66 2.67 12.21
N LYS A 271 -17.52 1.74 11.80
CA LYS A 271 -17.18 0.73 10.79
C LYS A 271 -16.71 1.39 9.47
N LEU A 272 -17.35 2.49 9.07
CA LEU A 272 -16.93 3.37 7.97
C LEU A 272 -15.92 4.39 8.51
N THR A 273 -14.66 4.26 8.10
CA THR A 273 -13.55 5.09 8.60
C THR A 273 -13.33 6.35 7.79
N SER A 274 -13.50 6.27 6.46
CA SER A 274 -13.37 7.43 5.56
C SER A 274 -14.22 7.30 4.31
N LEU A 275 -14.55 8.47 3.72
CA LEU A 275 -15.05 8.60 2.36
C LEU A 275 -13.95 9.16 1.49
N ASN A 276 -13.64 8.48 0.39
CA ASN A 276 -12.50 8.79 -0.45
C ASN A 276 -13.00 9.23 -1.82
N PHE A 277 -12.69 10.46 -2.19
CA PHE A 277 -13.01 11.04 -3.48
C PHE A 277 -11.81 10.87 -4.40
N VAL A 278 -12.05 10.38 -5.60
CA VAL A 278 -10.97 10.07 -6.54
C VAL A 278 -11.28 10.66 -7.92
N THR A 279 -10.23 11.15 -8.58
CA THR A 279 -10.30 11.61 -9.95
C THR A 279 -9.06 11.17 -10.72
N ASN A 280 -9.26 10.75 -11.98
CA ASN A 280 -8.16 10.48 -12.90
C ASN A 280 -8.38 11.24 -14.21
N MET A 281 -7.27 11.58 -14.88
CA MET A 281 -7.25 12.18 -16.19
C MET A 281 -6.25 11.46 -17.08
N ASP A 282 -6.74 10.87 -18.16
CA ASP A 282 -5.90 10.27 -19.19
C ASP A 282 -5.58 11.33 -20.26
N TYR A 283 -4.32 11.59 -20.48
CA TYR A 283 -3.84 12.45 -21.55
C TYR A 283 -2.75 11.74 -22.34
N LYS A 284 -3.07 11.38 -23.58
CA LYS A 284 -2.20 10.55 -24.44
C LYS A 284 -1.88 9.22 -23.73
N ARG A 285 -0.62 9.04 -23.32
CA ARG A 285 -0.11 7.84 -22.62
C ARG A 285 0.07 8.06 -21.13
N PHE A 286 -0.26 9.25 -20.64
CA PHE A 286 -0.21 9.56 -19.21
C PHE A 286 -1.58 9.35 -18.58
N THR A 287 -1.57 8.84 -17.36
CA THR A 287 -2.71 8.88 -16.44
C THR A 287 -2.28 9.65 -15.19
N PHE A 288 -2.99 10.74 -14.90
CA PHE A 288 -2.82 11.52 -13.68
C PHE A 288 -3.95 11.17 -12.73
N GLY A 289 -3.63 10.85 -11.49
CA GLY A 289 -4.59 10.52 -10.44
C GLY A 289 -4.46 11.44 -9.24
N TYR A 290 -5.60 11.80 -8.67
CA TYR A 290 -5.68 12.52 -7.39
C TYR A 290 -6.78 11.90 -6.54
N SER A 291 -6.52 11.73 -5.24
CA SER A 291 -7.54 11.37 -4.27
C SER A 291 -7.44 12.17 -2.99
N TYR A 292 -8.60 12.32 -2.35
CA TYR A 292 -8.75 12.91 -1.04
C TYR A 292 -9.59 11.99 -0.15
N ASP A 293 -9.02 11.54 0.97
CA ASP A 293 -9.71 10.71 1.94
C ASP A 293 -10.21 11.61 3.09
N TYR A 294 -11.52 11.74 3.16
CA TYR A 294 -12.19 12.46 4.23
C TYR A 294 -12.42 11.51 5.41
N ASN A 295 -11.71 11.74 6.52
CA ASN A 295 -11.83 10.91 7.72
C ASN A 295 -13.16 11.19 8.45
N LEU A 296 -13.89 10.12 8.75
CA LEU A 296 -15.16 10.16 9.49
C LEU A 296 -15.00 9.77 10.97
N SER A 297 -13.83 9.28 11.35
CA SER A 297 -13.49 8.86 12.72
C SER A 297 -12.99 10.04 13.56
N SER A 298 -12.56 9.76 14.80
CA SER A 298 -11.87 10.72 15.69
C SER A 298 -10.63 11.38 15.07
N LEU A 299 -10.17 10.91 13.90
CA LEU A 299 -9.07 11.47 13.13
C LEU A 299 -9.48 12.63 12.21
N ILE A 300 -10.68 13.19 12.37
CA ILE A 300 -11.18 14.31 11.54
C ILE A 300 -10.28 15.56 11.63
N ASP A 301 -9.66 15.79 12.78
CA ASP A 301 -8.74 16.90 13.01
C ASP A 301 -7.42 16.78 12.23
N THR A 302 -7.13 15.63 11.66
CA THR A 302 -5.91 15.37 10.85
C THR A 302 -5.95 16.01 9.46
N LYS A 303 -7.05 16.65 9.08
CA LYS A 303 -7.31 17.29 7.77
C LYS A 303 -7.25 16.31 6.58
N GLY A 304 -7.51 15.01 6.82
CA GLY A 304 -7.62 14.00 5.76
C GLY A 304 -6.28 13.54 5.22
N ILE A 305 -6.36 12.85 4.07
CA ILE A 305 -5.21 12.22 3.41
C ILE A 305 -5.28 12.54 1.92
N PHE A 306 -4.12 12.85 1.33
CA PHE A 306 -3.99 13.22 -0.07
C PHE A 306 -3.12 12.23 -0.80
N GLU A 307 -3.52 11.84 -2.02
CA GLU A 307 -2.67 11.06 -2.91
C GLU A 307 -2.60 11.69 -4.29
N ILE A 308 -1.42 11.66 -4.88
CA ILE A 308 -1.17 12.04 -6.27
C ILE A 308 -0.47 10.89 -6.95
N SER A 309 -0.95 10.48 -8.12
CA SER A 309 -0.31 9.46 -8.93
C SER A 309 -0.09 9.94 -10.37
N VAL A 310 0.97 9.43 -10.97
CA VAL A 310 1.26 9.61 -12.39
C VAL A 310 1.71 8.27 -12.95
N SER A 311 1.08 7.83 -14.02
CA SER A 311 1.50 6.65 -14.77
C SER A 311 1.75 6.99 -16.23
N TYR A 312 2.73 6.32 -16.82
CA TYR A 312 3.04 6.45 -18.24
C TYR A 312 3.14 5.05 -18.88
N GLN A 313 2.43 4.87 -19.97
CA GLN A 313 2.45 3.62 -20.74
C GLN A 313 3.28 3.77 -22.02
N PHE A 314 4.36 3.01 -22.10
CA PHE A 314 5.15 2.87 -23.33
C PHE A 314 4.53 1.83 -24.24
N ASP A 315 4.93 1.87 -25.53
CA ASP A 315 4.80 0.69 -26.39
C ASP A 315 5.66 -0.44 -25.78
N SER A 316 5.30 -1.70 -26.05
CA SER A 316 6.04 -2.83 -25.47
C SER A 316 7.53 -2.73 -25.82
N ILE A 317 8.39 -2.73 -24.79
CA ILE A 317 9.85 -2.79 -24.95
C ILE A 317 10.29 -4.24 -25.29
N PHE A 318 9.46 -5.24 -24.97
CA PHE A 318 9.80 -6.66 -25.04
C PHE A 318 9.11 -7.42 -26.18
N GLY A 319 8.41 -6.79 -27.11
CA GLY A 319 7.72 -7.41 -28.24
C GLY A 319 6.29 -6.94 -28.47
N ASP A 320 5.58 -7.55 -29.41
CA ASP A 320 4.20 -7.20 -29.73
C ASP A 320 3.19 -7.57 -28.63
N ASN A 321 2.09 -6.81 -28.55
CA ASN A 321 1.07 -6.92 -27.49
C ASN A 321 0.15 -8.13 -27.67
N SER A 322 0.60 -9.35 -27.36
CA SER A 322 -0.25 -10.57 -27.40
C SER A 322 -0.86 -10.95 -26.05
N SER A 323 -0.73 -10.09 -25.03
CA SER A 323 -1.39 -10.31 -23.74
C SER A 323 -2.90 -10.23 -23.85
N ILE A 324 -3.63 -11.06 -23.08
CA ILE A 324 -5.07 -10.88 -22.91
C ILE A 324 -5.28 -9.55 -22.19
N PRO A 325 -6.07 -8.60 -22.73
CA PRO A 325 -6.27 -7.31 -22.08
C PRO A 325 -7.02 -7.50 -20.76
N CYS A 326 -6.43 -7.03 -19.67
CA CYS A 326 -7.13 -6.95 -18.38
C CYS A 326 -8.12 -5.78 -18.40
N GLY A 327 -9.36 -6.03 -18.01
CA GLY A 327 -10.35 -4.97 -17.77
C GLY A 327 -10.05 -4.11 -16.53
N CYS A 328 -8.93 -4.36 -15.84
CA CYS A 328 -8.55 -3.77 -14.57
C CYS A 328 -7.91 -2.36 -14.69
N LYS A 329 -7.62 -1.89 -15.90
CA LYS A 329 -7.11 -0.54 -16.19
C LYS A 329 -7.94 0.19 -17.23
#